data_3aa81dae6a411e3b9cbae631cc3cb70c
#
_entry.id   3aa81dae6a411e3b9cbae631cc3cb70c
#
_cell.length_a   1.000
_cell.length_b   1.000
_cell.length_c   1.000
_cell.angle_alpha   90.00
_cell.angle_beta   90.00
_cell.angle_gamma   90.00
#
_symmetry.space_group_name_H-M   'P 1'
#
loop_
_entity.id
_entity.type
_entity.pdbx_description
1 polymer ?
#
loop_
_entity_poly.entity_id
_entity_poly.type
_entity_poly.pdbx_seq_one_letter_code
_entity_poly.pdbx_strand_id
1 'polypeptide(L)'
;MELDAFGPALDRWLDEHAAALAPDRATETLDQHMAQLAKVKRLTYDAGFMRWGWPERVGGLGGSTILRAYLGEALAGRDLVEPGIYSMTETLAPTMIDHARPALAADMVPRLLRGEETWCQGFSEPGTGSNLAALACRAIRGDEGWRVTGEKVWTSLAQYAQRCVLLTRTGAPDSAHGGITALFVDMDSPGITVRPIETMHGAPEFCEVFFDDVDVPFGRTLGQEGQGWSVAMDLLPFERSTALWTKAAYLRRRLQDLVEVAPADALDPAALGAAVQLLAAFRARSRATQYRLATGEHLGPETSIDKVLVASAEQAVYDLVEAGLAPEVLLGDDAGPSRWRSEYLFSRAATIYGGTAEIQRNIIARRLLDLGADR
;
A
#
# COMPACT_ATOMS: atom_id res chain seq x y z
N MET A 1 -10.53 19.50 -13.04
CA MET A 1 -10.26 18.77 -14.31
C MET A 1 -11.07 17.49 -14.28
N GLU A 2 -11.74 17.15 -15.37
CA GLU A 2 -12.51 15.90 -15.52
C GLU A 2 -11.61 14.81 -16.10
N LEU A 3 -11.99 13.54 -15.89
CA LEU A 3 -11.19 12.38 -16.32
C LEU A 3 -10.96 12.37 -17.84
N ASP A 4 -11.97 12.74 -18.62
CA ASP A 4 -11.89 12.76 -20.10
C ASP A 4 -10.84 13.74 -20.64
N ALA A 5 -10.52 14.77 -19.87
CA ALA A 5 -9.44 15.71 -20.19
C ALA A 5 -8.11 15.28 -19.57
N PHE A 6 -8.16 14.76 -18.36
CA PHE A 6 -6.97 14.34 -17.58
C PHE A 6 -6.27 13.15 -18.23
N GLY A 7 -7.02 12.09 -18.57
CA GLY A 7 -6.45 10.85 -19.08
C GLY A 7 -5.60 11.07 -20.33
N PRO A 8 -6.16 11.63 -21.43
CA PRO A 8 -5.37 11.87 -22.65
C PRO A 8 -4.20 12.84 -22.46
N ALA A 9 -4.32 13.81 -21.54
CA ALA A 9 -3.21 14.73 -21.22
C ALA A 9 -2.07 14.01 -20.49
N LEU A 10 -2.42 13.17 -19.50
CA LEU A 10 -1.45 12.37 -18.77
C LEU A 10 -0.75 11.37 -19.71
N ASP A 11 -1.50 10.61 -20.50
CA ASP A 11 -0.95 9.58 -21.39
C ASP A 11 0.05 10.21 -22.38
N ARG A 12 -0.30 11.34 -23.00
CA ARG A 12 0.60 12.07 -23.87
C ARG A 12 1.86 12.52 -23.16
N TRP A 13 1.72 13.10 -21.96
CA TRP A 13 2.85 13.56 -21.17
C TRP A 13 3.78 12.41 -20.78
N LEU A 14 3.22 11.25 -20.38
CA LEU A 14 3.99 10.05 -20.06
C LEU A 14 4.78 9.54 -21.28
N ASP A 15 4.16 9.56 -22.46
CA ASP A 15 4.80 9.11 -23.71
C ASP A 15 5.93 10.08 -24.13
N GLU A 16 5.70 11.40 -24.02
CA GLU A 16 6.70 12.45 -24.30
C GLU A 16 7.90 12.40 -23.33
N HIS A 17 7.69 11.93 -22.10
CA HIS A 17 8.72 11.85 -21.05
C HIS A 17 9.19 10.41 -20.77
N ALA A 18 8.87 9.46 -21.65
CA ALA A 18 9.17 8.04 -21.44
C ALA A 18 10.65 7.77 -21.11
N ALA A 19 11.57 8.41 -21.81
CA ALA A 19 13.02 8.27 -21.56
C ALA A 19 13.44 8.80 -20.18
N ALA A 20 12.88 9.92 -19.73
CA ALA A 20 13.16 10.48 -18.42
C ALA A 20 12.56 9.68 -17.27
N LEU A 21 11.41 9.05 -17.52
CA LEU A 21 10.67 8.24 -16.55
C LEU A 21 11.17 6.78 -16.51
N ALA A 22 11.89 6.31 -17.52
CA ALA A 22 12.34 4.92 -17.60
C ALA A 22 13.10 4.51 -16.33
N PRO A 23 12.75 3.33 -15.73
CA PRO A 23 13.51 2.78 -14.62
C PRO A 23 14.88 2.27 -15.08
N ASP A 24 15.85 2.34 -14.17
CA ASP A 24 17.10 1.60 -14.35
C ASP A 24 16.85 0.15 -13.92
N ARG A 25 16.83 -0.75 -14.88
CA ARG A 25 16.54 -2.17 -14.65
C ARG A 25 17.78 -3.05 -14.63
N ALA A 26 18.97 -2.45 -14.57
CA ALA A 26 20.21 -3.24 -14.63
C ALA A 26 20.33 -4.23 -13.47
N THR A 27 19.78 -3.88 -12.29
CA THR A 27 19.87 -4.71 -11.06
C THR A 27 18.59 -4.75 -10.22
N GLU A 28 17.51 -4.18 -10.56
CA GLU A 28 16.16 -4.22 -9.89
C GLU A 28 16.19 -4.39 -8.35
N THR A 29 17.04 -3.61 -7.66
CA THR A 29 17.11 -3.62 -6.21
C THR A 29 16.02 -2.77 -5.58
N LEU A 30 15.71 -3.01 -4.30
CA LEU A 30 14.74 -2.17 -3.57
C LEU A 30 15.16 -0.69 -3.55
N ASP A 31 16.47 -0.40 -3.42
CA ASP A 31 17.00 0.97 -3.51
C ASP A 31 16.66 1.64 -4.85
N GLN A 32 16.77 0.89 -5.95
CA GLN A 32 16.40 1.41 -7.28
C GLN A 32 14.90 1.62 -7.43
N HIS A 33 14.06 0.74 -6.88
CA HIS A 33 12.61 0.94 -6.85
C HIS A 33 12.25 2.19 -6.04
N MET A 34 12.89 2.44 -4.91
CA MET A 34 12.67 3.65 -4.10
C MET A 34 13.14 4.91 -4.82
N ALA A 35 14.30 4.89 -5.44
CA ALA A 35 14.81 6.00 -6.24
C ALA A 35 13.91 6.28 -7.46
N GLN A 36 13.43 5.23 -8.13
CA GLN A 36 12.49 5.33 -9.24
C GLN A 36 11.17 5.96 -8.78
N LEU A 37 10.60 5.51 -7.67
CA LEU A 37 9.38 6.08 -7.12
C LEU A 37 9.55 7.59 -6.83
N ALA A 38 10.64 7.97 -6.17
CA ALA A 38 10.92 9.38 -5.85
C ALA A 38 11.06 10.22 -7.14
N LYS A 39 11.75 9.71 -8.16
CA LYS A 39 11.88 10.34 -9.48
C LYS A 39 10.51 10.55 -10.16
N VAL A 40 9.71 9.50 -10.25
CA VAL A 40 8.38 9.53 -10.89
C VAL A 40 7.45 10.49 -10.17
N LYS A 41 7.41 10.44 -8.84
CA LYS A 41 6.61 11.36 -8.02
C LYS A 41 7.01 12.81 -8.26
N ARG A 42 8.29 13.13 -8.22
CA ARG A 42 8.79 14.50 -8.47
C ARG A 42 8.38 15.00 -9.84
N LEU A 43 8.67 14.24 -10.90
CA LEU A 43 8.36 14.65 -12.27
C LEU A 43 6.86 14.82 -12.50
N THR A 44 6.03 13.89 -12.01
CA THR A 44 4.57 13.98 -12.13
C THR A 44 3.97 15.08 -11.25
N TYR A 45 4.58 15.37 -10.09
CA TYR A 45 4.18 16.48 -9.22
C TYR A 45 4.48 17.83 -9.86
N ASP A 46 5.69 18.01 -10.39
CA ASP A 46 6.12 19.25 -11.05
C ASP A 46 5.29 19.53 -12.31
N ALA A 47 4.90 18.50 -13.06
CA ALA A 47 3.97 18.57 -14.17
C ALA A 47 2.49 18.77 -13.73
N GLY A 48 2.20 18.69 -12.43
CA GLY A 48 0.88 18.88 -11.85
C GLY A 48 0.01 17.62 -11.76
N PHE A 49 0.35 16.52 -12.45
CA PHE A 49 -0.49 15.32 -12.50
C PHE A 49 -0.65 14.65 -11.12
N MET A 50 0.42 14.57 -10.31
CA MET A 50 0.37 14.01 -8.96
C MET A 50 -0.46 14.87 -7.98
N ARG A 51 -0.78 16.12 -8.33
CA ARG A 51 -1.51 17.06 -7.47
C ARG A 51 -3.03 16.98 -7.63
N TRP A 52 -3.53 16.44 -8.74
CA TRP A 52 -4.96 16.28 -8.99
C TRP A 52 -5.56 15.19 -8.09
N GLY A 53 -6.80 15.41 -7.65
CA GLY A 53 -7.51 14.54 -6.73
C GLY A 53 -7.13 14.73 -5.25
N TRP A 54 -6.22 15.65 -4.93
CA TRP A 54 -5.88 16.04 -3.57
C TRP A 54 -6.43 17.43 -3.23
N PRO A 55 -6.83 17.66 -1.96
CA PRO A 55 -7.34 18.97 -1.53
C PRO A 55 -6.30 20.09 -1.67
N GLU A 56 -6.75 21.30 -2.00
CA GLU A 56 -5.87 22.48 -2.14
C GLU A 56 -5.10 22.80 -0.85
N ARG A 57 -5.73 22.55 0.34
CA ARG A 57 -5.09 22.77 1.65
C ARG A 57 -3.81 21.96 1.90
N VAL A 58 -3.56 20.94 1.10
CA VAL A 58 -2.32 20.13 1.15
C VAL A 58 -1.52 20.22 -0.16
N GLY A 59 -1.63 21.32 -0.89
CA GLY A 59 -0.89 21.55 -2.14
C GLY A 59 -1.46 20.84 -3.37
N GLY A 60 -2.65 20.25 -3.27
CA GLY A 60 -3.38 19.65 -4.38
C GLY A 60 -3.98 20.66 -5.33
N LEU A 61 -4.60 20.17 -6.41
CA LEU A 61 -5.34 20.95 -7.40
C LEU A 61 -6.85 20.66 -7.36
N GLY A 62 -7.32 19.96 -6.33
CA GLY A 62 -8.71 19.54 -6.24
C GLY A 62 -9.08 18.45 -7.25
N GLY A 63 -10.35 18.30 -7.55
CA GLY A 63 -10.89 17.29 -8.47
C GLY A 63 -11.19 15.96 -7.79
N SER A 64 -11.68 15.03 -8.60
CA SER A 64 -12.09 13.70 -8.13
C SER A 64 -10.89 12.82 -7.78
N THR A 65 -11.04 11.96 -6.77
CA THR A 65 -10.05 10.93 -6.41
C THR A 65 -9.82 9.90 -7.52
N ILE A 66 -10.73 9.81 -8.50
CA ILE A 66 -10.56 9.00 -9.71
C ILE A 66 -9.30 9.40 -10.50
N LEU A 67 -8.92 10.68 -10.47
CA LEU A 67 -7.73 11.17 -11.17
C LEU A 67 -6.45 10.54 -10.60
N ARG A 68 -6.39 10.35 -9.26
CA ARG A 68 -5.27 9.65 -8.59
C ARG A 68 -5.23 8.18 -8.97
N ALA A 69 -6.38 7.51 -8.97
CA ALA A 69 -6.48 6.11 -9.35
C ALA A 69 -6.06 5.90 -10.82
N TYR A 70 -6.46 6.81 -11.72
CA TYR A 70 -6.04 6.76 -13.11
C TYR A 70 -4.52 7.01 -13.26
N LEU A 71 -3.96 7.95 -12.50
CA LEU A 71 -2.50 8.15 -12.47
C LEU A 71 -1.77 6.87 -12.05
N GLY A 72 -2.20 6.23 -10.96
CA GLY A 72 -1.64 4.95 -10.52
C GLY A 72 -1.76 3.85 -11.58
N GLU A 73 -2.93 3.73 -12.24
CA GLU A 73 -3.15 2.80 -13.35
C GLU A 73 -2.17 3.06 -14.51
N ALA A 74 -2.02 4.31 -14.92
CA ALA A 74 -1.15 4.70 -16.03
C ALA A 74 0.33 4.44 -15.75
N LEU A 75 0.78 4.72 -14.51
CA LEU A 75 2.15 4.47 -14.07
C LEU A 75 2.46 2.97 -13.95
N ALA A 76 1.61 2.20 -13.28
CA ALA A 76 1.81 0.76 -13.09
C ALA A 76 1.63 -0.02 -14.40
N GLY A 77 0.69 0.39 -15.26
CA GLY A 77 0.50 -0.21 -16.57
C GLY A 77 1.67 -0.01 -17.54
N ARG A 78 2.51 1.02 -17.31
CA ARG A 78 3.76 1.29 -18.02
C ARG A 78 5.00 0.74 -17.29
N ASP A 79 4.79 0.04 -16.18
CA ASP A 79 5.86 -0.50 -15.33
C ASP A 79 6.85 0.58 -14.83
N LEU A 80 6.33 1.76 -14.52
CA LEU A 80 7.11 2.90 -14.02
C LEU A 80 7.24 2.92 -12.50
N VAL A 81 6.34 2.26 -11.80
CA VAL A 81 6.32 2.14 -10.33
C VAL A 81 5.93 0.73 -9.90
N GLU A 82 6.47 0.30 -8.77
CA GLU A 82 6.04 -0.91 -8.08
C GLU A 82 4.79 -0.57 -7.23
N PRO A 83 3.65 -1.30 -7.39
CA PRO A 83 2.38 -0.95 -6.74
C PRO A 83 2.41 -0.96 -5.23
N GLY A 84 3.13 -1.90 -4.60
CA GLY A 84 3.23 -1.99 -3.14
C GLY A 84 3.87 -0.73 -2.55
N ILE A 85 4.98 -0.29 -3.16
CA ILE A 85 5.71 0.91 -2.77
C ILE A 85 4.88 2.18 -3.04
N TYR A 86 4.27 2.28 -4.23
CA TYR A 86 3.44 3.42 -4.60
C TYR A 86 2.20 3.57 -3.73
N SER A 87 1.59 2.45 -3.33
CA SER A 87 0.34 2.41 -2.57
C SER A 87 0.41 3.08 -1.20
N MET A 88 1.59 3.15 -0.59
CA MET A 88 1.80 3.83 0.70
C MET A 88 1.37 5.31 0.64
N THR A 89 1.54 5.97 -0.51
CA THR A 89 1.07 7.35 -0.72
C THR A 89 -0.45 7.43 -0.66
N GLU A 90 -1.14 6.51 -1.35
CA GLU A 90 -2.60 6.50 -1.47
C GLU A 90 -3.29 6.05 -0.17
N THR A 91 -2.54 5.40 0.73
CA THR A 91 -3.02 4.96 2.04
C THR A 91 -2.77 5.99 3.12
N LEU A 92 -1.55 6.54 3.20
CA LEU A 92 -1.14 7.37 4.33
C LEU A 92 -1.47 8.85 4.15
N ALA A 93 -1.47 9.39 2.92
CA ALA A 93 -1.83 10.79 2.71
C ALA A 93 -3.29 11.10 3.08
N PRO A 94 -4.31 10.30 2.69
CA PRO A 94 -5.68 10.51 3.15
C PRO A 94 -5.80 10.46 4.67
N THR A 95 -5.16 9.49 5.32
CA THR A 95 -5.16 9.37 6.80
C THR A 95 -4.63 10.63 7.47
N MET A 96 -3.54 11.21 6.94
CA MET A 96 -3.01 12.47 7.45
C MET A 96 -3.94 13.65 7.19
N ILE A 97 -4.60 13.70 6.04
CA ILE A 97 -5.55 14.76 5.67
C ILE A 97 -6.78 14.77 6.59
N ASP A 98 -7.25 13.57 6.98
CA ASP A 98 -8.48 13.40 7.74
C ASP A 98 -8.27 13.47 9.26
N HIS A 99 -7.11 13.02 9.76
CA HIS A 99 -6.88 12.84 11.18
C HIS A 99 -5.79 13.73 11.79
N ALA A 100 -4.87 14.30 11.00
CA ALA A 100 -3.87 15.22 11.51
C ALA A 100 -4.43 16.63 11.71
N ARG A 101 -3.78 17.42 12.55
CA ARG A 101 -4.03 18.86 12.61
C ARG A 101 -3.84 19.47 11.22
N PRO A 102 -4.70 20.39 10.76
CA PRO A 102 -4.64 20.94 9.39
C PRO A 102 -3.27 21.49 9.01
N ALA A 103 -2.57 22.19 9.91
CA ALA A 103 -1.25 22.72 9.67
C ALA A 103 -0.20 21.62 9.47
N LEU A 104 -0.30 20.50 10.21
CA LEU A 104 0.61 19.37 10.06
C LEU A 104 0.38 18.66 8.72
N ALA A 105 -0.87 18.41 8.34
CA ALA A 105 -1.19 17.81 7.04
C ALA A 105 -0.73 18.70 5.88
N ALA A 106 -0.92 20.03 5.97
CA ALA A 106 -0.51 20.99 4.95
C ALA A 106 1.01 21.07 4.75
N ASP A 107 1.79 20.84 5.81
CA ASP A 107 3.25 20.79 5.72
C ASP A 107 3.76 19.43 5.21
N MET A 108 3.22 18.33 5.72
CA MET A 108 3.79 16.99 5.51
C MET A 108 3.31 16.31 4.22
N VAL A 109 2.03 16.42 3.87
CA VAL A 109 1.48 15.71 2.70
C VAL A 109 2.15 16.11 1.39
N PRO A 110 2.45 17.41 1.10
CA PRO A 110 3.17 17.77 -0.12
C PRO A 110 4.53 17.11 -0.27
N ARG A 111 5.26 16.86 0.83
CA ARG A 111 6.57 16.20 0.82
C ARG A 111 6.45 14.75 0.38
N LEU A 112 5.42 14.03 0.88
CA LEU A 112 5.11 12.66 0.45
C LEU A 112 4.70 12.62 -1.03
N LEU A 113 3.82 13.53 -1.47
CA LEU A 113 3.35 13.58 -2.86
C LEU A 113 4.47 13.90 -3.84
N ARG A 114 5.43 14.74 -3.44
CA ARG A 114 6.57 15.15 -4.26
C ARG A 114 7.69 14.11 -4.28
N GLY A 115 7.60 13.08 -3.42
CA GLY A 115 8.63 12.05 -3.28
C GLY A 115 9.88 12.54 -2.52
N GLU A 116 9.76 13.60 -1.75
CA GLU A 116 10.80 14.09 -0.84
C GLU A 116 10.88 13.24 0.44
N GLU A 117 9.76 12.66 0.85
CA GLU A 117 9.66 11.75 1.97
C GLU A 117 8.96 10.44 1.58
N THR A 118 9.35 9.37 2.25
CA THR A 118 8.64 8.09 2.31
C THR A 118 8.10 7.92 3.71
N TRP A 119 6.87 7.40 3.81
CA TRP A 119 6.23 7.11 5.10
C TRP A 119 5.94 5.63 5.22
N CYS A 120 5.94 5.12 6.44
CA CYS A 120 5.58 3.75 6.76
C CYS A 120 4.43 3.66 7.77
N GLN A 121 3.98 2.43 8.04
CA GLN A 121 2.83 2.12 8.88
C GLN A 121 3.23 1.08 9.92
N GLY A 122 3.30 1.48 11.19
CA GLY A 122 3.68 0.62 12.32
C GLY A 122 2.44 0.10 13.05
N PHE A 123 1.84 -1.00 12.58
CA PHE A 123 0.61 -1.57 13.15
C PHE A 123 0.87 -2.90 13.83
N SER A 124 1.30 -3.92 13.08
CA SER A 124 1.51 -5.28 13.55
C SER A 124 2.66 -5.40 14.56
N GLU A 125 2.53 -6.35 15.49
CA GLU A 125 3.58 -6.70 16.48
C GLU A 125 3.83 -8.21 16.43
N PRO A 126 4.94 -8.71 16.96
CA PRO A 126 5.25 -10.15 16.93
C PRO A 126 4.11 -11.04 17.46
N GLY A 127 3.37 -10.57 18.46
CA GLY A 127 2.23 -11.29 19.05
C GLY A 127 0.86 -10.91 18.48
N THR A 128 0.73 -9.88 17.61
CA THR A 128 -0.57 -9.32 17.21
C THR A 128 -0.60 -8.91 15.74
N GLY A 129 -0.99 -9.82 14.87
CA GLY A 129 -1.31 -9.54 13.46
C GLY A 129 -2.82 -9.40 13.26
N SER A 130 -3.52 -10.53 13.08
CA SER A 130 -4.99 -10.56 12.89
C SER A 130 -5.77 -10.01 14.08
N ASN A 131 -5.25 -10.13 15.29
CA ASN A 131 -5.83 -9.53 16.50
C ASN A 131 -5.15 -8.19 16.83
N LEU A 132 -5.24 -7.23 15.91
CA LEU A 132 -4.57 -5.94 16.05
C LEU A 132 -4.99 -5.17 17.31
N ALA A 133 -6.22 -5.38 17.81
CA ALA A 133 -6.70 -4.73 19.02
C ALA A 133 -5.92 -5.12 20.29
N ALA A 134 -5.14 -6.20 20.25
CA ALA A 134 -4.30 -6.64 21.37
C ALA A 134 -2.87 -6.07 21.34
N LEU A 135 -2.59 -5.06 20.51
CA LEU A 135 -1.27 -4.43 20.43
C LEU A 135 -0.78 -3.93 21.78
N ALA A 136 0.53 -4.06 22.03
CA ALA A 136 1.19 -3.81 23.31
C ALA A 136 2.23 -2.66 23.28
N CYS A 137 2.65 -2.19 22.11
CA CYS A 137 3.54 -1.01 21.96
C CYS A 137 2.87 0.18 22.66
N ARG A 138 3.49 0.68 23.74
CA ARG A 138 2.88 1.64 24.66
C ARG A 138 3.29 3.07 24.35
N ALA A 139 2.38 4.01 24.56
CA ALA A 139 2.65 5.42 24.64
C ALA A 139 2.15 5.95 25.99
N ILE A 140 3.08 6.40 26.83
CA ILE A 140 2.79 6.98 28.15
C ILE A 140 2.76 8.49 27.99
N ARG A 141 1.73 9.12 28.57
CA ARG A 141 1.59 10.57 28.54
C ARG A 141 2.65 11.23 29.43
N GLY A 142 3.50 12.07 28.85
CA GLY A 142 4.44 12.96 29.55
C GLY A 142 3.90 14.39 29.63
N ASP A 143 4.76 15.35 29.95
CA ASP A 143 4.38 16.77 30.10
C ASP A 143 4.12 17.45 28.74
N GLU A 144 4.95 17.17 27.71
CA GLU A 144 4.88 17.83 26.40
C GLU A 144 4.51 16.88 25.25
N GLY A 145 4.41 15.57 25.51
CA GLY A 145 4.19 14.56 24.48
C GLY A 145 3.99 13.16 25.05
N TRP A 146 4.09 12.22 24.15
CA TRP A 146 4.03 10.79 24.43
C TRP A 146 5.45 10.21 24.51
N ARG A 147 5.65 9.27 25.39
CA ARG A 147 6.84 8.45 25.48
C ARG A 147 6.53 7.04 25.02
N VAL A 148 7.12 6.65 23.88
CA VAL A 148 6.77 5.42 23.18
C VAL A 148 7.81 4.34 23.45
N THR A 149 7.34 3.15 23.86
CA THR A 149 8.19 1.97 24.08
C THR A 149 7.49 0.71 23.56
N GLY A 150 8.21 -0.10 22.78
CA GLY A 150 7.70 -1.35 22.22
C GLY A 150 8.33 -1.67 20.87
N GLU A 151 7.71 -2.59 20.15
CA GLU A 151 8.21 -3.02 18.84
C GLU A 151 7.08 -3.20 17.84
N LYS A 152 7.40 -3.05 16.56
CA LYS A 152 6.53 -3.35 15.42
C LYS A 152 7.25 -4.30 14.47
N VAL A 153 6.48 -5.13 13.79
CA VAL A 153 7.00 -6.09 12.80
C VAL A 153 6.21 -5.99 11.49
N TRP A 154 6.80 -6.43 10.41
CA TRP A 154 6.22 -6.33 9.06
C TRP A 154 5.93 -4.88 8.64
N THR A 155 6.73 -3.94 9.16
CA THR A 155 6.61 -2.52 8.79
C THR A 155 7.29 -2.31 7.43
N SER A 156 6.48 -2.17 6.38
CA SER A 156 6.97 -2.01 5.01
C SER A 156 7.79 -0.74 4.87
N LEU A 157 9.00 -0.87 4.27
CA LEU A 157 9.87 0.24 3.86
C LEU A 157 10.33 1.15 5.02
N ALA A 158 10.30 0.67 6.27
CA ALA A 158 10.68 1.49 7.41
C ALA A 158 12.12 2.01 7.35
N GLN A 159 13.04 1.27 6.71
CA GLN A 159 14.43 1.67 6.51
C GLN A 159 14.60 2.88 5.55
N TYR A 160 13.57 3.18 4.76
CA TYR A 160 13.53 4.34 3.86
C TYR A 160 12.61 5.45 4.36
N ALA A 161 11.84 5.18 5.42
CA ALA A 161 10.80 6.08 5.87
C ALA A 161 11.34 7.21 6.75
N GLN A 162 10.93 8.44 6.46
CA GLN A 162 11.13 9.60 7.33
C GLN A 162 10.05 9.69 8.39
N ARG A 163 8.87 9.08 8.16
CA ARG A 163 7.71 9.17 9.05
C ARG A 163 7.02 7.82 9.19
N CYS A 164 6.40 7.62 10.36
CA CYS A 164 5.59 6.43 10.65
C CYS A 164 4.22 6.81 11.20
N VAL A 165 3.14 6.28 10.60
CA VAL A 165 1.83 6.24 11.23
C VAL A 165 1.82 5.04 12.18
N LEU A 166 1.88 5.30 13.47
CA LEU A 166 2.11 4.32 14.52
C LEU A 166 0.86 4.13 15.38
N LEU A 167 0.41 2.89 15.57
CA LEU A 167 -0.61 2.55 16.57
C LEU A 167 0.04 2.17 17.90
N THR A 168 -0.42 2.81 18.97
CA THR A 168 0.12 2.60 20.32
C THR A 168 -0.99 2.35 21.33
N ARG A 169 -0.67 1.69 22.44
CA ARG A 169 -1.52 1.51 23.60
C ARG A 169 -1.31 2.67 24.58
N THR A 170 -2.33 3.51 24.75
CA THR A 170 -2.37 4.60 25.75
C THR A 170 -3.29 4.27 26.93
N GLY A 171 -4.30 3.43 26.69
CA GLY A 171 -5.22 2.94 27.74
C GLY A 171 -4.71 1.70 28.46
N ALA A 172 -5.49 1.22 29.41
CA ALA A 172 -5.23 -0.04 30.09
C ALA A 172 -5.20 -1.23 29.12
N PRO A 173 -4.49 -2.31 29.41
CA PRO A 173 -4.37 -3.47 28.50
C PRO A 173 -5.71 -4.08 28.07
N ASP A 174 -6.72 -4.00 28.94
CA ASP A 174 -8.08 -4.52 28.74
C ASP A 174 -9.05 -3.52 28.10
N SER A 175 -8.60 -2.28 27.80
CA SER A 175 -9.44 -1.24 27.20
C SER A 175 -9.78 -1.51 25.71
N ALA A 176 -9.33 -2.62 25.16
CA ALA A 176 -9.57 -3.04 23.77
C ALA A 176 -9.33 -1.90 22.76
N HIS A 177 -10.31 -1.59 21.90
CA HIS A 177 -10.19 -0.58 20.85
C HIS A 177 -10.06 0.86 21.40
N GLY A 178 -10.74 1.19 22.51
CA GLY A 178 -10.72 2.51 23.11
C GLY A 178 -9.40 2.92 23.77
N GLY A 179 -8.49 1.98 23.98
CA GLY A 179 -7.15 2.26 24.54
C GLY A 179 -6.04 2.44 23.48
N ILE A 180 -6.41 2.56 22.22
CA ILE A 180 -5.44 2.70 21.12
C ILE A 180 -5.40 4.15 20.64
N THR A 181 -4.19 4.71 20.51
CA THR A 181 -3.94 6.04 19.96
C THR A 181 -3.02 5.93 18.74
N ALA A 182 -3.30 6.70 17.70
CA ALA A 182 -2.47 6.81 16.53
C ALA A 182 -1.54 8.03 16.63
N LEU A 183 -0.26 7.82 16.31
CA LEU A 183 0.78 8.85 16.35
C LEU A 183 1.46 8.96 14.99
N PHE A 184 1.93 10.16 14.64
CA PHE A 184 2.76 10.41 13.47
C PHE A 184 4.19 10.68 13.94
N VAL A 185 5.06 9.68 13.81
CA VAL A 185 6.39 9.64 14.42
C VAL A 185 7.46 9.98 13.40
N ASP A 186 8.43 10.79 13.81
CA ASP A 186 9.64 11.08 13.03
C ASP A 186 10.62 9.91 13.20
N MET A 187 10.96 9.21 12.11
CA MET A 187 11.74 7.96 12.15
C MET A 187 13.22 8.15 12.50
N ASP A 188 13.72 9.39 12.45
CA ASP A 188 15.05 9.79 12.90
C ASP A 188 15.11 10.16 14.40
N SER A 189 14.00 10.00 15.15
CA SER A 189 13.96 10.27 16.59
C SER A 189 14.90 9.35 17.35
N PRO A 190 15.64 9.88 18.37
CA PRO A 190 16.44 9.05 19.25
C PRO A 190 15.61 7.92 19.88
N GLY A 191 16.19 6.71 19.97
CA GLY A 191 15.54 5.53 20.51
C GLY A 191 14.82 4.67 19.45
N ILE A 192 14.79 5.05 18.16
CA ILE A 192 14.26 4.21 17.10
C ILE A 192 15.38 3.37 16.47
N THR A 193 15.14 2.08 16.36
CA THR A 193 16.00 1.14 15.64
C THR A 193 15.18 0.39 14.60
N VAL A 194 15.64 0.40 13.35
CA VAL A 194 15.01 -0.32 12.23
C VAL A 194 15.89 -1.49 11.81
N ARG A 195 15.31 -2.68 11.70
CA ARG A 195 16.00 -3.89 11.24
C ARG A 195 15.24 -4.51 10.09
N PRO A 196 15.80 -4.51 8.86
CA PRO A 196 15.21 -5.19 7.73
C PRO A 196 15.07 -6.70 7.98
N ILE A 197 13.98 -7.28 7.50
CA ILE A 197 13.70 -8.72 7.56
C ILE A 197 14.04 -9.31 6.20
N GLU A 198 14.93 -10.29 6.18
CA GLU A 198 15.18 -11.09 4.98
C GLU A 198 13.97 -11.99 4.71
N THR A 199 13.42 -11.89 3.51
CA THR A 199 12.25 -12.65 3.09
C THR A 199 12.60 -13.63 1.97
N MET A 200 11.76 -14.64 1.77
CA MET A 200 11.99 -15.67 0.76
C MET A 200 12.04 -15.12 -0.68
N HIS A 201 11.45 -13.94 -0.94
CA HIS A 201 11.48 -13.32 -2.27
C HIS A 201 12.76 -12.50 -2.53
N GLY A 202 13.63 -12.36 -1.52
CA GLY A 202 14.97 -11.78 -1.67
C GLY A 202 15.06 -10.26 -1.43
N ALA A 203 13.93 -9.53 -1.38
CA ALA A 203 13.95 -8.10 -1.06
C ALA A 203 13.67 -7.85 0.43
N PRO A 204 14.47 -7.04 1.14
CA PRO A 204 14.26 -6.70 2.54
C PRO A 204 13.22 -5.58 2.69
N GLU A 205 12.02 -5.80 2.15
CA GLU A 205 10.95 -4.79 2.09
C GLU A 205 10.32 -4.54 3.46
N PHE A 206 10.31 -5.54 4.32
CA PHE A 206 9.70 -5.47 5.65
C PHE A 206 10.74 -5.30 6.74
N CYS A 207 10.36 -4.61 7.82
CA CYS A 207 11.24 -4.36 8.95
C CYS A 207 10.59 -4.71 10.29
N GLU A 208 11.46 -5.03 11.25
CA GLU A 208 11.20 -4.82 12.68
C GLU A 208 11.58 -3.37 13.02
N VAL A 209 10.76 -2.71 13.82
CA VAL A 209 11.00 -1.36 14.31
C VAL A 209 10.87 -1.35 15.82
N PHE A 210 11.94 -1.00 16.50
CA PHE A 210 12.01 -0.92 17.95
C PHE A 210 11.94 0.54 18.40
N PHE A 211 11.14 0.79 19.42
CA PHE A 211 10.97 2.09 20.07
C PHE A 211 11.42 1.94 21.52
N ASP A 212 12.50 2.64 21.88
CA ASP A 212 13.06 2.67 23.22
C ASP A 212 12.96 4.09 23.80
N ASP A 213 11.88 4.31 24.53
CA ASP A 213 11.62 5.57 25.23
C ASP A 213 11.57 6.82 24.31
N VAL A 214 10.94 6.68 23.14
CA VAL A 214 10.90 7.69 22.08
C VAL A 214 9.90 8.79 22.41
N ASP A 215 10.38 10.05 22.42
CA ASP A 215 9.53 11.22 22.62
C ASP A 215 8.75 11.60 21.35
N VAL A 216 7.42 11.71 21.46
CA VAL A 216 6.53 12.12 20.36
C VAL A 216 5.64 13.27 20.84
N PRO A 217 5.76 14.49 20.30
CA PRO A 217 4.98 15.64 20.73
C PRO A 217 3.48 15.43 20.58
N PHE A 218 2.64 15.97 21.49
CA PHE A 218 1.16 15.88 21.39
C PHE A 218 0.62 16.40 20.05
N GLY A 219 1.33 17.35 19.42
CA GLY A 219 0.97 17.85 18.10
C GLY A 219 1.01 16.81 16.98
N ARG A 220 1.65 15.67 17.20
CA ARG A 220 1.76 14.54 16.30
C ARG A 220 0.71 13.43 16.54
N THR A 221 -0.24 13.63 17.46
CA THR A 221 -1.37 12.70 17.64
C THR A 221 -2.33 12.83 16.46
N LEU A 222 -2.70 11.69 15.86
CA LEU A 222 -3.70 11.61 14.81
C LEU A 222 -5.08 11.32 15.42
N GLY A 223 -6.05 12.16 15.13
CA GLY A 223 -7.33 12.18 15.86
C GLY A 223 -7.15 12.65 17.31
N GLN A 224 -7.85 11.99 18.22
CA GLN A 224 -7.76 12.21 19.67
C GLN A 224 -7.14 11.00 20.36
N GLU A 225 -6.69 11.18 21.60
CA GLU A 225 -6.30 10.07 22.47
C GLU A 225 -7.44 9.04 22.57
N GLY A 226 -7.13 7.76 22.41
CA GLY A 226 -8.10 6.67 22.41
C GLY A 226 -8.83 6.44 21.08
N GLN A 227 -8.63 7.28 20.05
CA GLN A 227 -9.28 7.14 18.75
C GLN A 227 -8.42 6.43 17.69
N GLY A 228 -7.27 5.87 18.04
CA GLY A 228 -6.39 5.21 17.08
C GLY A 228 -7.01 4.04 16.33
N TRP A 229 -7.98 3.35 16.95
CA TRP A 229 -8.74 2.32 16.26
C TRP A 229 -9.59 2.88 15.12
N SER A 230 -10.25 4.01 15.32
CA SER A 230 -11.01 4.70 14.27
C SER A 230 -10.08 5.13 13.13
N VAL A 231 -8.92 5.73 13.46
CA VAL A 231 -7.90 6.09 12.47
C VAL A 231 -7.48 4.88 11.62
N ALA A 232 -7.23 3.73 12.26
CA ALA A 232 -6.90 2.50 11.55
C ALA A 232 -8.04 2.00 10.66
N MET A 233 -9.29 2.07 11.13
CA MET A 233 -10.46 1.63 10.35
C MET A 233 -10.75 2.56 9.15
N ASP A 234 -10.43 3.84 9.25
CA ASP A 234 -10.57 4.80 8.15
C ASP A 234 -9.40 4.67 7.13
N LEU A 235 -8.23 4.21 7.58
CA LEU A 235 -7.07 3.93 6.71
C LEU A 235 -7.28 2.71 5.80
N LEU A 236 -7.83 1.62 6.34
CA LEU A 236 -7.94 0.35 5.63
C LEU A 236 -8.77 0.40 4.32
N PRO A 237 -9.85 1.17 4.18
CA PRO A 237 -10.53 1.36 2.90
C PRO A 237 -9.65 1.99 1.82
N PHE A 238 -8.75 2.91 2.16
CA PHE A 238 -7.82 3.51 1.18
C PHE A 238 -6.81 2.48 0.66
N GLU A 239 -6.26 1.64 1.56
CA GLU A 239 -5.41 0.52 1.17
C GLU A 239 -6.11 -0.46 0.20
N ARG A 240 -7.45 -0.62 0.36
CA ARG A 240 -8.28 -1.55 -0.43
C ARG A 240 -9.02 -0.89 -1.60
N SER A 241 -8.63 0.29 -2.03
CA SER A 241 -9.30 1.03 -3.12
C SER A 241 -8.33 1.49 -4.20
N THR A 242 -7.78 2.70 -4.09
CA THR A 242 -6.85 3.27 -5.09
C THR A 242 -5.62 2.39 -5.30
N ALA A 243 -5.06 1.86 -4.22
CA ALA A 243 -3.94 0.93 -4.27
C ALA A 243 -4.27 -0.35 -5.07
N LEU A 244 -5.47 -0.91 -4.89
CA LEU A 244 -5.88 -2.11 -5.61
C LEU A 244 -6.18 -1.86 -7.09
N TRP A 245 -6.64 -0.67 -7.46
CA TRP A 245 -6.78 -0.31 -8.88
C TRP A 245 -5.41 -0.27 -9.56
N THR A 246 -4.40 0.35 -8.93
CA THR A 246 -3.01 0.35 -9.40
C THR A 246 -2.46 -1.07 -9.52
N LYS A 247 -2.69 -1.93 -8.53
CA LYS A 247 -2.27 -3.35 -8.55
C LYS A 247 -2.92 -4.13 -9.70
N ALA A 248 -4.19 -3.88 -10.01
CA ALA A 248 -4.87 -4.53 -11.13
C ALA A 248 -4.22 -4.19 -12.48
N ALA A 249 -3.78 -2.93 -12.68
CA ALA A 249 -3.07 -2.52 -13.88
C ALA A 249 -1.69 -3.20 -14.00
N TYR A 250 -0.97 -3.29 -12.89
CA TYR A 250 0.30 -3.98 -12.82
C TYR A 250 0.18 -5.47 -13.15
N LEU A 251 -0.75 -6.18 -12.50
CA LEU A 251 -0.97 -7.60 -12.77
C LEU A 251 -1.37 -7.87 -14.23
N ARG A 252 -2.15 -6.96 -14.82
CA ARG A 252 -2.48 -7.05 -16.25
C ARG A 252 -1.23 -6.92 -17.12
N ARG A 253 -0.37 -5.97 -16.81
CA ARG A 253 0.91 -5.81 -17.52
C ARG A 253 1.78 -7.05 -17.37
N ARG A 254 1.93 -7.57 -16.15
CA ARG A 254 2.71 -8.79 -15.89
C ARG A 254 2.15 -10.00 -16.63
N LEU A 255 0.84 -10.15 -16.71
CA LEU A 255 0.23 -11.23 -17.48
C LEU A 255 0.50 -11.08 -19.00
N GLN A 256 0.50 -9.84 -19.52
CA GLN A 256 0.89 -9.57 -20.91
C GLN A 256 2.35 -9.92 -21.15
N ASP A 257 3.25 -9.45 -20.28
CA ASP A 257 4.70 -9.77 -20.36
C ASP A 257 4.94 -11.29 -20.33
N LEU A 258 4.19 -12.03 -19.47
CA LEU A 258 4.29 -13.49 -19.41
C LEU A 258 3.91 -14.14 -20.75
N VAL A 259 2.79 -13.72 -21.35
CA VAL A 259 2.31 -14.27 -22.63
C VAL A 259 3.30 -13.95 -23.75
N GLU A 260 4.00 -12.81 -23.69
CA GLU A 260 5.03 -12.44 -24.68
C GLU A 260 6.32 -13.28 -24.57
N VAL A 261 6.70 -13.69 -23.36
CA VAL A 261 7.99 -14.39 -23.13
C VAL A 261 7.84 -15.90 -22.99
N ALA A 262 6.68 -16.41 -22.61
CA ALA A 262 6.45 -17.85 -22.43
C ALA A 262 6.47 -18.58 -23.79
N PRO A 263 7.03 -19.81 -23.87
CA PRO A 263 6.88 -20.66 -25.03
C PRO A 263 5.41 -20.86 -25.40
N ALA A 264 5.10 -20.94 -26.70
CA ALA A 264 3.72 -20.93 -27.21
C ALA A 264 2.80 -22.04 -26.65
N ASP A 265 3.38 -23.16 -26.25
CA ASP A 265 2.70 -24.34 -25.70
C ASP A 265 2.88 -24.52 -24.19
N ALA A 266 3.56 -23.58 -23.52
CA ALA A 266 3.87 -23.71 -22.09
C ALA A 266 2.69 -23.31 -21.18
N LEU A 267 1.77 -22.47 -21.67
CA LEU A 267 0.62 -22.02 -20.89
C LEU A 267 -0.64 -22.82 -21.26
N ASP A 268 -1.25 -23.49 -20.28
CA ASP A 268 -2.57 -24.09 -20.47
C ASP A 268 -3.62 -23.02 -20.76
N PRO A 269 -4.33 -23.08 -21.93
CA PRO A 269 -5.32 -22.08 -22.31
C PRO A 269 -6.49 -21.94 -21.31
N ALA A 270 -6.85 -23.02 -20.61
CA ALA A 270 -7.92 -22.97 -19.61
C ALA A 270 -7.46 -22.24 -18.35
N ALA A 271 -6.26 -22.51 -17.86
CA ALA A 271 -5.67 -21.78 -16.73
C ALA A 271 -5.44 -20.30 -17.05
N LEU A 272 -4.92 -19.99 -18.25
CA LEU A 272 -4.77 -18.61 -18.73
C LEU A 272 -6.12 -17.89 -18.79
N GLY A 273 -7.15 -18.52 -19.35
CA GLY A 273 -8.51 -17.98 -19.41
C GLY A 273 -9.10 -17.71 -18.03
N ALA A 274 -8.88 -18.61 -17.07
CA ALA A 274 -9.31 -18.43 -15.67
C ALA A 274 -8.61 -17.23 -15.00
N ALA A 275 -7.30 -17.09 -15.17
CA ALA A 275 -6.54 -15.96 -14.63
C ALA A 275 -7.00 -14.62 -15.25
N VAL A 276 -7.23 -14.57 -16.56
CA VAL A 276 -7.77 -13.39 -17.25
C VAL A 276 -9.15 -13.01 -16.70
N GLN A 277 -10.05 -13.97 -16.47
CA GLN A 277 -11.38 -13.72 -15.89
C GLN A 277 -11.29 -13.18 -14.45
N LEU A 278 -10.47 -13.79 -13.60
CA LEU A 278 -10.25 -13.31 -12.23
C LEU A 278 -9.70 -11.89 -12.22
N LEU A 279 -8.71 -11.61 -13.05
CA LEU A 279 -8.12 -10.28 -13.15
C LEU A 279 -9.11 -9.24 -13.67
N ALA A 280 -9.94 -9.61 -14.65
CA ALA A 280 -11.00 -8.75 -15.16
C ALA A 280 -12.06 -8.45 -14.08
N ALA A 281 -12.49 -9.45 -13.33
CA ALA A 281 -13.42 -9.29 -12.21
C ALA A 281 -12.83 -8.41 -11.11
N PHE A 282 -11.58 -8.64 -10.72
CA PHE A 282 -10.86 -7.81 -9.74
C PHE A 282 -10.75 -6.37 -10.21
N ARG A 283 -10.33 -6.13 -11.46
CA ARG A 283 -10.23 -4.77 -12.03
C ARG A 283 -11.58 -4.06 -12.05
N ALA A 284 -12.65 -4.73 -12.49
CA ALA A 284 -13.99 -4.16 -12.52
C ALA A 284 -14.47 -3.79 -11.10
N ARG A 285 -14.23 -4.66 -10.13
CA ARG A 285 -14.60 -4.44 -8.74
C ARG A 285 -13.82 -3.29 -8.11
N SER A 286 -12.49 -3.24 -8.22
CA SER A 286 -11.66 -2.17 -7.65
C SER A 286 -12.02 -0.80 -8.25
N ARG A 287 -12.36 -0.75 -9.54
CA ARG A 287 -12.86 0.49 -10.18
C ARG A 287 -14.21 0.92 -9.60
N ALA A 288 -15.17 -0.01 -9.45
CA ALA A 288 -16.47 0.29 -8.84
C ALA A 288 -16.30 0.83 -7.40
N THR A 289 -15.43 0.23 -6.60
CA THR A 289 -15.09 0.67 -5.24
C THR A 289 -14.53 2.09 -5.26
N GLN A 290 -13.61 2.39 -6.17
CA GLN A 290 -13.03 3.73 -6.31
C GLN A 290 -14.04 4.79 -6.78
N TYR A 291 -14.96 4.45 -7.67
CA TYR A 291 -16.03 5.36 -8.07
C TYR A 291 -16.97 5.71 -6.91
N ARG A 292 -17.30 4.77 -6.04
CA ARG A 292 -18.07 5.01 -4.81
C ARG A 292 -17.33 5.96 -3.86
N LEU A 293 -16.04 5.75 -3.63
CA LEU A 293 -15.20 6.67 -2.84
C LEU A 293 -15.19 8.08 -3.44
N ALA A 294 -15.11 8.18 -4.76
CA ALA A 294 -15.07 9.46 -5.45
C ALA A 294 -16.38 10.27 -5.33
N THR A 295 -17.51 9.61 -5.08
CA THR A 295 -18.79 10.27 -4.76
C THR A 295 -18.93 10.65 -3.28
N GLY A 296 -17.89 10.43 -2.46
CA GLY A 296 -17.91 10.72 -1.03
C GLY A 296 -18.58 9.63 -0.19
N GLU A 297 -18.83 8.45 -0.77
CA GLU A 297 -19.40 7.33 -0.03
C GLU A 297 -18.36 6.78 0.95
N HIS A 298 -18.80 6.56 2.20
CA HIS A 298 -17.97 5.92 3.20
C HIS A 298 -18.03 4.40 3.00
N LEU A 299 -16.90 3.80 2.65
CA LEU A 299 -16.83 2.37 2.40
C LEU A 299 -16.62 1.59 3.69
N GLY A 300 -17.35 0.51 3.81
CA GLY A 300 -17.35 -0.37 4.97
C GLY A 300 -16.76 -1.76 4.66
N PRO A 301 -17.39 -2.81 5.20
CA PRO A 301 -16.90 -4.19 5.10
C PRO A 301 -16.86 -4.74 3.67
N GLU A 302 -17.54 -4.13 2.70
CA GLU A 302 -17.54 -4.54 1.30
C GLU A 302 -16.15 -4.46 0.64
N THR A 303 -15.23 -3.63 1.15
CA THR A 303 -13.83 -3.58 0.68
C THR A 303 -13.06 -4.87 0.97
N SER A 304 -13.59 -5.72 1.87
CA SER A 304 -13.06 -7.07 2.09
C SER A 304 -13.19 -7.96 0.87
N ILE A 305 -14.20 -7.74 0.01
CA ILE A 305 -14.36 -8.47 -1.26
C ILE A 305 -13.18 -8.15 -2.20
N ASP A 306 -12.80 -6.87 -2.28
CA ASP A 306 -11.67 -6.43 -3.12
C ASP A 306 -10.38 -7.11 -2.68
N LYS A 307 -10.15 -7.24 -1.35
CA LYS A 307 -8.96 -7.91 -0.81
C LYS A 307 -8.92 -9.42 -1.10
N VAL A 308 -10.06 -10.11 -1.05
CA VAL A 308 -10.13 -11.53 -1.43
C VAL A 308 -9.86 -11.71 -2.93
N LEU A 309 -10.42 -10.83 -3.76
CA LEU A 309 -10.24 -10.90 -5.21
C LEU A 309 -8.80 -10.61 -5.64
N VAL A 310 -8.14 -9.60 -5.06
CA VAL A 310 -6.74 -9.31 -5.42
C VAL A 310 -5.83 -10.47 -5.09
N ALA A 311 -5.99 -11.09 -3.91
CA ALA A 311 -5.17 -12.24 -3.52
C ALA A 311 -5.32 -13.41 -4.51
N SER A 312 -6.56 -13.72 -4.91
CA SER A 312 -6.84 -14.78 -5.88
C SER A 312 -6.30 -14.45 -7.29
N ALA A 313 -6.47 -13.20 -7.75
CA ALA A 313 -5.99 -12.78 -9.07
C ALA A 313 -4.46 -12.74 -9.13
N GLU A 314 -3.81 -12.23 -8.09
CA GLU A 314 -2.35 -12.20 -8.00
C GLU A 314 -1.74 -13.59 -8.03
N GLN A 315 -2.24 -14.50 -7.18
CA GLN A 315 -1.73 -15.88 -7.18
C GLN A 315 -1.99 -16.59 -8.51
N ALA A 316 -3.18 -16.41 -9.12
CA ALA A 316 -3.47 -17.03 -10.41
C ALA A 316 -2.52 -16.56 -11.53
N VAL A 317 -2.14 -15.27 -11.55
CA VAL A 317 -1.16 -14.76 -12.52
C VAL A 317 0.22 -15.37 -12.29
N TYR A 318 0.67 -15.45 -11.03
CA TYR A 318 2.02 -15.97 -10.74
C TYR A 318 2.11 -17.50 -10.73
N ASP A 319 1.01 -18.22 -10.53
CA ASP A 319 0.95 -19.67 -10.77
C ASP A 319 1.16 -19.99 -12.27
N LEU A 320 0.70 -19.13 -13.19
CA LEU A 320 1.00 -19.25 -14.61
C LEU A 320 2.49 -18.97 -14.91
N VAL A 321 3.15 -18.08 -14.15
CA VAL A 321 4.59 -17.83 -14.29
C VAL A 321 5.38 -19.08 -13.93
N GLU A 322 5.05 -19.71 -12.81
CA GLU A 322 5.69 -20.98 -12.41
C GLU A 322 5.48 -22.06 -13.48
N ALA A 323 4.25 -22.25 -13.96
CA ALA A 323 3.92 -23.26 -14.97
C ALA A 323 4.58 -22.98 -16.32
N GLY A 324 4.66 -21.71 -16.74
CA GLY A 324 5.10 -21.31 -18.09
C GLY A 324 6.60 -21.06 -18.22
N LEU A 325 7.30 -20.72 -17.15
CA LEU A 325 8.71 -20.32 -17.16
C LEU A 325 9.60 -21.21 -16.27
N ALA A 326 9.06 -22.26 -15.62
CA ALA A 326 9.92 -23.26 -14.97
C ALA A 326 10.64 -24.13 -16.02
N PRO A 327 11.92 -24.54 -15.79
CA PRO A 327 12.73 -24.36 -14.59
C PRO A 327 13.47 -23.00 -14.48
N GLU A 328 13.44 -22.15 -15.51
CA GLU A 328 14.24 -20.92 -15.60
C GLU A 328 13.93 -19.98 -14.42
N VAL A 329 12.66 -19.85 -14.03
CA VAL A 329 12.24 -19.04 -12.88
C VAL A 329 12.80 -19.59 -11.57
N LEU A 330 12.85 -20.92 -11.41
CA LEU A 330 13.29 -21.55 -10.17
C LEU A 330 14.82 -21.64 -10.05
N LEU A 331 15.52 -21.81 -11.16
CA LEU A 331 16.95 -22.14 -11.20
C LEU A 331 17.82 -21.10 -11.90
N GLY A 332 17.22 -20.16 -12.64
CA GLY A 332 17.95 -19.16 -13.41
C GLY A 332 18.56 -18.06 -12.53
N ASP A 333 19.76 -17.63 -12.87
CA ASP A 333 20.48 -16.53 -12.20
C ASP A 333 20.34 -15.19 -12.92
N ASP A 334 19.71 -15.16 -14.09
CA ASP A 334 19.52 -13.96 -14.90
C ASP A 334 18.48 -13.01 -14.27
N ALA A 335 18.59 -11.68 -14.52
CA ALA A 335 17.76 -10.67 -13.93
C ALA A 335 16.24 -10.86 -14.25
N GLY A 336 15.91 -11.30 -15.47
CA GLY A 336 14.53 -11.56 -15.86
C GLY A 336 13.87 -12.71 -15.06
N PRO A 337 14.45 -13.92 -15.05
CA PRO A 337 13.99 -15.01 -14.20
C PRO A 337 14.03 -14.68 -12.71
N SER A 338 15.01 -13.93 -12.23
CA SER A 338 15.11 -13.48 -10.85
C SER A 338 13.90 -12.62 -10.44
N ARG A 339 13.48 -11.67 -11.29
CA ARG A 339 12.30 -10.84 -11.05
C ARG A 339 11.02 -11.68 -10.97
N TRP A 340 10.76 -12.57 -11.94
CA TRP A 340 9.61 -13.45 -11.93
C TRP A 340 9.54 -14.34 -10.68
N ARG A 341 10.70 -14.88 -10.28
CA ARG A 341 10.82 -15.66 -9.05
C ARG A 341 10.50 -14.85 -7.81
N SER A 342 11.07 -13.65 -7.68
CA SER A 342 10.81 -12.75 -6.56
C SER A 342 9.32 -12.43 -6.45
N GLU A 343 8.69 -12.03 -7.55
CA GLU A 343 7.26 -11.70 -7.60
C GLU A 343 6.37 -12.94 -7.31
N TYR A 344 6.72 -14.12 -7.84
CA TYR A 344 6.03 -15.38 -7.51
C TYR A 344 6.06 -15.67 -6.01
N LEU A 345 7.24 -15.60 -5.40
CA LEU A 345 7.42 -15.84 -3.97
C LEU A 345 6.69 -14.80 -3.12
N PHE A 346 6.74 -13.52 -3.49
CA PHE A 346 6.00 -12.45 -2.83
C PHE A 346 4.48 -12.67 -2.90
N SER A 347 3.95 -13.13 -4.03
CA SER A 347 2.51 -13.35 -4.23
C SER A 347 1.92 -14.37 -3.24
N ARG A 348 2.75 -15.24 -2.65
CA ARG A 348 2.28 -16.19 -1.59
C ARG A 348 1.78 -15.46 -0.35
N ALA A 349 2.30 -14.26 -0.08
CA ALA A 349 1.85 -13.42 1.03
C ALA A 349 0.52 -12.69 0.73
N ALA A 350 0.02 -12.70 -0.50
CA ALA A 350 -1.20 -11.99 -0.90
C ALA A 350 -2.45 -12.39 -0.09
N THR A 351 -2.53 -13.64 0.38
CA THR A 351 -3.60 -14.10 1.26
C THR A 351 -3.40 -13.77 2.74
N ILE A 352 -2.26 -13.16 3.11
CA ILE A 352 -1.85 -12.92 4.49
C ILE A 352 -1.85 -11.43 4.83
N TYR A 353 -1.11 -10.60 4.08
CA TYR A 353 -0.98 -9.16 4.36
C TYR A 353 -2.31 -8.41 4.18
N GLY A 354 -2.43 -7.20 4.75
CA GLY A 354 -3.64 -6.37 4.67
C GLY A 354 -4.91 -7.03 5.26
N GLY A 355 -4.72 -7.97 6.21
CA GLY A 355 -5.73 -8.84 6.79
C GLY A 355 -5.91 -10.13 6.00
N THR A 356 -5.76 -11.28 6.70
CA THR A 356 -5.78 -12.60 6.05
C THR A 356 -7.08 -12.85 5.28
N ALA A 357 -7.01 -13.74 4.29
CA ALA A 357 -8.19 -14.14 3.50
C ALA A 357 -9.32 -14.66 4.38
N GLU A 358 -9.00 -15.35 5.49
CA GLU A 358 -9.95 -15.85 6.49
C GLU A 358 -10.62 -14.70 7.25
N ILE A 359 -9.84 -13.71 7.70
CA ILE A 359 -10.39 -12.50 8.37
C ILE A 359 -11.31 -11.76 7.40
N GLN A 360 -10.93 -11.60 6.14
CA GLN A 360 -11.77 -10.92 5.15
C GLN A 360 -13.08 -11.68 4.90
N ARG A 361 -13.02 -13.02 4.76
CA ARG A 361 -14.22 -13.85 4.61
C ARG A 361 -15.13 -13.80 5.84
N ASN A 362 -14.53 -13.75 7.05
CA ASN A 362 -15.31 -13.57 8.29
C ASN A 362 -16.01 -12.21 8.34
N ILE A 363 -15.34 -11.14 7.88
CA ILE A 363 -15.95 -9.81 7.78
C ILE A 363 -17.12 -9.83 6.79
N ILE A 364 -16.94 -10.45 5.61
CA ILE A 364 -17.99 -10.61 4.60
C ILE A 364 -19.17 -11.40 5.19
N ALA A 365 -18.89 -12.56 5.78
CA ALA A 365 -19.94 -13.44 6.33
C ALA A 365 -20.76 -12.74 7.42
N ARG A 366 -20.09 -12.06 8.36
CA ARG A 366 -20.75 -11.47 9.53
C ARG A 366 -21.41 -10.11 9.25
N ARG A 367 -20.77 -9.27 8.43
CA ARG A 367 -21.18 -7.86 8.26
C ARG A 367 -21.90 -7.58 6.95
N LEU A 368 -21.73 -8.40 5.92
CA LEU A 368 -22.43 -8.25 4.64
C LEU A 368 -23.54 -9.27 4.45
N LEU A 369 -23.33 -10.51 4.88
CA LEU A 369 -24.28 -11.61 4.67
C LEU A 369 -25.10 -11.97 5.90
N ASP A 370 -24.78 -11.36 7.06
CA ASP A 370 -25.45 -11.58 8.36
C ASP A 370 -25.58 -13.07 8.74
N LEU A 371 -24.52 -13.84 8.46
CA LEU A 371 -24.49 -15.29 8.75
C LEU A 371 -24.21 -15.62 10.23
N GLY A 372 -24.18 -14.63 11.10
CA GLY A 372 -23.94 -14.79 12.53
C GLY A 372 -22.46 -14.93 12.90
N ALA A 373 -22.20 -14.98 14.22
CA ALA A 373 -20.84 -15.30 14.73
C ALA A 373 -20.67 -16.81 14.85
N ASP A 374 -19.44 -17.31 14.62
CA ASP A 374 -19.10 -18.67 14.98
C ASP A 374 -19.44 -18.93 16.44
N ARG A 375 -20.11 -20.03 16.73
CA ARG A 375 -20.45 -20.46 18.09
C ARG A 375 -19.27 -21.17 18.73
#